data_1ef7bcb7eaf5fddf82f0e16b944cf907
#
_entry.id   1ef7bcb7eaf5fddf82f0e16b944cf907
#
_cell.length_a   1.000
_cell.length_b   1.000
_cell.length_c   1.000
_cell.angle_alpha   90.00
_cell.angle_beta   90.00
_cell.angle_gamma   90.00
#
_symmetry.space_group_name_H-M   'P 1'
#
loop_
_entity.id
_entity.type
_entity.pdbx_description
1 polymer ?
#
loop_
_entity_poly.entity_id
_entity_poly.type
_entity_poly.pdbx_seq_one_letter_code
_entity_poly.pdbx_strand_id
1 'polypeptide(L)'
;EIQREITREREKLAAEMNALAKEFIQKNYDNVLGPGVFIMLCSNFPYPVMTPLIEEIIEEAPDRFKNNSLVKDYVTVARSNMEKLKVPH
;
A
#
# COMPACT_ATOMS: atom_id res chain seq x y z
N GLU A 1 -12.47 -28.21 3.37
CA GLU A 1 -12.96 -27.90 2.03
C GLU A 1 -13.70 -26.57 2.02
N ILE A 2 -14.69 -26.44 2.89
CA ILE A 2 -15.44 -25.18 3.01
C ILE A 2 -14.52 -24.04 3.41
N GLN A 3 -13.54 -24.31 4.27
CA GLN A 3 -12.58 -23.30 4.70
C GLN A 3 -11.70 -22.79 3.56
N ARG A 4 -11.35 -23.67 2.62
CA ARG A 4 -10.56 -23.27 1.46
C ARG A 4 -11.34 -22.33 0.55
N GLU A 5 -12.63 -22.62 0.35
CA GLU A 5 -13.48 -21.77 -0.48
C GLU A 5 -13.66 -20.39 0.14
N ILE A 6 -13.86 -20.33 1.46
CA ILE A 6 -13.99 -19.05 2.17
C ILE A 6 -12.68 -18.26 2.07
N THR A 7 -11.54 -18.92 2.23
CA THR A 7 -10.23 -18.28 2.12
C THR A 7 -10.01 -17.71 0.71
N ARG A 8 -10.35 -18.48 -0.32
CA ARG A 8 -10.23 -18.01 -1.71
C ARG A 8 -11.10 -16.80 -1.98
N GLU A 9 -12.33 -16.81 -1.46
CA GLU A 9 -13.24 -15.68 -1.64
C GLU A 9 -12.70 -14.43 -0.94
N ARG A 10 -12.15 -14.58 0.25
CA ARG A 10 -11.54 -13.46 0.97
C ARG A 10 -10.34 -12.91 0.24
N GLU A 11 -9.49 -13.79 -0.27
CA GLU A 11 -8.32 -13.38 -1.03
C GLU A 11 -8.72 -12.66 -2.31
N LYS A 12 -9.74 -13.15 -2.98
CA LYS A 12 -10.26 -12.54 -4.20
C LYS A 12 -10.83 -11.15 -3.91
N LEU A 13 -11.64 -11.02 -2.86
CA LEU A 13 -12.20 -9.73 -2.47
C LEU A 13 -11.09 -8.74 -2.08
N ALA A 14 -10.11 -9.21 -1.31
CA ALA A 14 -9.00 -8.36 -0.93
C ALA A 14 -8.22 -7.89 -2.15
N ALA A 15 -7.98 -8.78 -3.11
CA ALA A 15 -7.29 -8.42 -4.35
C ALA A 15 -8.09 -7.40 -5.15
N GLU A 16 -9.41 -7.57 -5.23
CA GLU A 16 -10.27 -6.62 -5.94
C GLU A 16 -10.28 -5.26 -5.26
N MET A 17 -10.37 -5.22 -3.94
CA MET A 17 -10.32 -3.97 -3.19
C MET A 17 -8.98 -3.28 -3.35
N ASN A 18 -7.90 -4.04 -3.31
CA ASN A 18 -6.56 -3.48 -3.50
C ASN A 18 -6.39 -2.91 -4.90
N ALA A 19 -6.93 -3.61 -5.92
CA ALA A 19 -6.85 -3.13 -7.29
C ALA A 19 -7.64 -1.83 -7.47
N LEU A 20 -8.82 -1.73 -6.85
CA LEU A 20 -9.62 -0.51 -6.90
C LEU A 20 -8.92 0.64 -6.19
N ALA A 21 -8.33 0.37 -5.03
CA ALA A 21 -7.59 1.39 -4.29
C ALA A 21 -6.39 1.89 -5.10
N LYS A 22 -5.64 0.97 -5.70
CA LYS A 22 -4.52 1.30 -6.55
C LYS A 22 -4.95 2.20 -7.71
N GLU A 23 -6.02 1.78 -8.40
CA GLU A 23 -6.54 2.55 -9.53
C GLU A 23 -6.96 3.95 -9.11
N PHE A 24 -7.67 4.05 -7.98
CA PHE A 24 -8.10 5.34 -7.46
C PHE A 24 -6.90 6.24 -7.15
N ILE A 25 -5.89 5.69 -6.48
CA ILE A 25 -4.69 6.45 -6.14
C ILE A 25 -3.99 6.92 -7.40
N GLN A 26 -3.85 6.05 -8.40
CA GLN A 26 -3.19 6.40 -9.66
C GLN A 26 -3.91 7.50 -10.41
N LYS A 27 -5.23 7.52 -10.36
CA LYS A 27 -6.03 8.56 -11.00
C LYS A 27 -5.97 9.88 -10.23
N ASN A 28 -5.57 9.84 -8.98
CA ASN A 28 -5.59 11.02 -8.11
C ASN A 28 -4.20 11.39 -7.58
N TYR A 29 -3.15 10.99 -8.28
CA TYR A 29 -1.78 11.33 -7.88
C TYR A 29 -1.57 12.84 -7.72
N ASP A 30 -2.25 13.63 -8.53
CA ASP A 30 -2.02 15.07 -8.58
C ASP A 30 -2.92 15.87 -7.62
N ASN A 31 -3.74 15.18 -6.83
CA ASN A 31 -4.62 15.89 -5.89
C ASN A 31 -4.53 15.24 -4.50
N VAL A 32 -5.15 15.91 -3.51
CA VAL A 32 -5.04 15.48 -2.11
C VAL A 32 -5.72 14.15 -1.83
N LEU A 33 -6.62 13.70 -2.71
CA LEU A 33 -7.31 12.43 -2.51
C LEU A 33 -6.37 11.23 -2.67
N GLY A 34 -5.39 11.33 -3.57
CA GLY A 34 -4.43 10.25 -3.78
C GLY A 34 -3.65 9.90 -2.53
N PRO A 35 -2.91 10.86 -1.95
CA PRO A 35 -2.19 10.58 -0.70
C PRO A 35 -3.11 10.17 0.44
N GLY A 36 -4.31 10.77 0.54
CA GLY A 36 -5.27 10.42 1.57
C GLY A 36 -5.70 8.96 1.50
N VAL A 37 -6.08 8.51 0.31
CA VAL A 37 -6.49 7.12 0.10
C VAL A 37 -5.30 6.18 0.29
N PHE A 38 -4.10 6.58 -0.15
CA PHE A 38 -2.88 5.80 0.07
C PHE A 38 -2.66 5.52 1.56
N ILE A 39 -2.78 6.55 2.39
CA ILE A 39 -2.61 6.40 3.83
C ILE A 39 -3.72 5.53 4.42
N MET A 40 -4.95 5.67 3.95
CA MET A 40 -6.06 4.82 4.39
C MET A 40 -5.79 3.35 4.07
N LEU A 41 -5.29 3.08 2.86
CA LEU A 41 -4.93 1.72 2.47
C LEU A 41 -3.84 1.17 3.39
N CYS A 42 -2.84 1.99 3.67
CA CYS A 42 -1.73 1.58 4.53
C CYS A 42 -2.14 1.37 5.97
N SER A 43 -3.19 2.06 6.44
CA SER A 43 -3.65 1.93 7.82
C SER A 43 -4.27 0.56 8.12
N ASN A 44 -4.51 -0.26 7.10
CA ASN A 44 -4.99 -1.63 7.29
C ASN A 44 -3.92 -2.56 7.87
N PHE A 45 -2.67 -2.12 7.87
CA PHE A 45 -1.57 -2.92 8.41
C PHE A 45 -1.31 -2.53 9.86
N PRO A 46 -0.89 -3.49 10.72
CA PRO A 46 -0.62 -3.21 12.12
C PRO A 46 0.57 -2.27 12.33
N TYR A 47 1.46 -2.18 11.36
CA TYR A 47 2.59 -1.26 11.38
C TYR A 47 3.01 -0.96 9.94
N PRO A 48 3.72 0.14 9.68
CA PRO A 48 4.12 0.49 8.31
C PRO A 48 5.02 -0.55 7.68
N VAL A 49 4.61 -1.06 6.53
CA VAL A 49 5.41 -2.02 5.75
C VAL A 49 5.24 -1.72 4.26
N MET A 50 6.24 -2.12 3.48
CA MET A 50 6.17 -2.04 2.03
C MET A 50 5.72 -3.39 1.49
N THR A 51 4.53 -3.43 0.89
CA THR A 51 4.05 -4.61 0.18
C THR A 51 4.30 -4.43 -1.32
N PRO A 52 4.26 -5.52 -2.11
CA PRO A 52 4.40 -5.37 -3.56
C PRO A 52 3.41 -4.38 -4.16
N LEU A 53 2.19 -4.34 -3.64
CA LEU A 53 1.18 -3.39 -4.10
C LEU A 53 1.60 -1.94 -3.82
N ILE A 54 2.08 -1.68 -2.60
CA ILE A 54 2.50 -0.33 -2.21
C ILE A 54 3.73 0.09 -3.02
N GLU A 55 4.69 -0.81 -3.20
CA GLU A 55 5.87 -0.51 -4.00
C GLU A 55 5.50 -0.18 -5.44
N GLU A 56 4.57 -0.92 -6.03
CA GLU A 56 4.11 -0.65 -7.38
C GLU A 56 3.45 0.72 -7.49
N ILE A 57 2.62 1.09 -6.52
CA ILE A 57 2.00 2.41 -6.48
C ILE A 57 3.06 3.51 -6.43
N ILE A 58 4.05 3.33 -5.58
CA ILE A 58 5.11 4.33 -5.41
C ILE A 58 6.00 4.42 -6.65
N GLU A 59 6.35 3.28 -7.26
CA GLU A 59 7.19 3.28 -8.46
C GLU A 59 6.55 4.03 -9.62
N GLU A 60 5.24 3.88 -9.78
CA GLU A 60 4.51 4.55 -10.86
C GLU A 60 4.13 5.98 -10.53
N ALA A 61 4.30 6.40 -9.28
CA ALA A 61 3.86 7.71 -8.83
C ALA A 61 4.78 8.83 -9.33
N PRO A 62 4.20 10.00 -9.65
CA PRO A 62 5.01 11.17 -9.97
C PRO A 62 5.71 11.72 -8.73
N ASP A 63 6.73 12.55 -8.96
CA ASP A 63 7.51 13.12 -7.87
C ASP A 63 6.64 13.89 -6.87
N ARG A 64 5.61 14.55 -7.37
CA ARG A 64 4.69 15.31 -6.52
C ARG A 64 4.03 14.41 -5.48
N PHE A 65 3.62 13.22 -5.86
CA PHE A 65 3.03 12.25 -4.95
C PHE A 65 4.09 11.71 -3.98
N LYS A 66 5.24 11.33 -4.51
CA LYS A 66 6.33 10.77 -3.70
C LYS A 66 6.84 11.77 -2.66
N ASN A 67 6.81 13.05 -2.97
CA ASN A 67 7.31 14.10 -2.09
C ASN A 67 6.25 14.62 -1.13
N ASN A 68 5.01 14.13 -1.23
CA ASN A 68 3.99 14.45 -0.24
C ASN A 68 4.46 14.00 1.13
N SER A 69 4.35 14.87 2.15
CA SER A 69 4.89 14.59 3.47
C SER A 69 4.33 13.31 4.08
N LEU A 70 3.02 13.06 3.93
CA LEU A 70 2.40 11.85 4.47
C LEU A 70 2.93 10.59 3.78
N VAL A 71 3.01 10.63 2.45
CA VAL A 71 3.50 9.51 1.66
C VAL A 71 4.98 9.25 1.95
N LYS A 72 5.77 10.30 1.95
CA LYS A 72 7.21 10.21 2.20
C LYS A 72 7.50 9.65 3.58
N ASP A 73 6.81 10.15 4.60
CA ASP A 73 7.00 9.67 5.97
C ASP A 73 6.64 8.19 6.08
N TYR A 74 5.52 7.79 5.51
CA TYR A 74 5.12 6.39 5.53
C TYR A 74 6.16 5.50 4.86
N VAL A 75 6.58 5.87 3.66
CA VAL A 75 7.55 5.07 2.91
C VAL A 75 8.87 4.95 3.65
N THR A 76 9.33 6.04 4.26
CA THR A 76 10.58 6.04 5.01
C THR A 76 10.50 5.05 6.18
N VAL A 77 9.42 5.11 6.97
CA VAL A 77 9.24 4.22 8.11
C VAL A 77 9.04 2.78 7.65
N ALA A 78 8.24 2.59 6.60
CA ALA A 78 7.97 1.25 6.07
C ALA A 78 9.23 0.57 5.57
N ARG A 79 10.08 1.27 4.85
CA ARG A 79 11.34 0.73 4.36
C ARG A 79 12.29 0.40 5.50
N SER A 80 12.34 1.25 6.51
CA SER A 80 13.14 0.98 7.72
C SER A 80 12.67 -0.29 8.41
N ASN A 81 11.36 -0.47 8.55
CA ASN A 81 10.79 -1.67 9.16
C ASN A 81 11.12 -2.93 8.34
N MET A 82 11.07 -2.83 7.03
CA MET A 82 11.39 -3.96 6.16
C MET A 82 12.84 -4.37 6.27
N GLU A 83 13.75 -3.40 6.40
CA GLU A 83 15.16 -3.69 6.64
C GLU A 83 15.37 -4.45 7.94
N LYS A 84 14.68 -4.01 9.00
CA LYS A 84 14.77 -4.70 10.30
C LYS A 84 14.28 -6.14 10.21
N LEU A 85 13.24 -6.37 9.42
CA LEU A 85 12.70 -7.71 9.26
C LEU A 85 13.60 -8.62 8.41
N LYS A 86 14.41 -8.03 7.54
CA LYS A 86 15.30 -8.78 6.67
C LYS A 86 16.62 -9.12 7.33
N VAL A 87 17.00 -8.42 8.37
CA VAL A 87 18.32 -8.63 8.99
C VAL A 87 18.40 -10.02 9.60
N PRO A 88 19.32 -10.87 9.14
CA PRO A 88 19.52 -12.19 9.75
C PRO A 88 20.21 -12.03 11.10
N HIS A 89 19.98 -12.98 11.92
CA HIS A 89 20.55 -12.97 13.28
C HIS A 89 21.76 -13.82 13.39
#